data_b9b238af212dab96ac80207739eb049f
#
_entry.id   b9b238af212dab96ac80207739eb049f
#
_cell.length_a   1.000
_cell.length_b   1.000
_cell.length_c   1.000
_cell.angle_alpha   90.00
_cell.angle_beta   90.00
_cell.angle_gamma   90.00
#
_symmetry.space_group_name_H-M   'P 1'
#
loop_
_entity.id
_entity.type
_entity.pdbx_description
1 polymer ?
#
loop_
_entity_poly.entity_id
_entity_poly.type
_entity_poly.pdbx_seq_one_letter_code
_entity_poly.pdbx_strand_id
1 'polypeptide(L)'
;NYKVLFLDCDAQANATKLLQMQPEANPGVTELILNPDIKLDDCLTATKLPNVSLIRGNIRLASVENRLREPSLYPIPIGVLKGKVRKETDFDIVLFDTPPSLSLITMNALAASDFVIVPMESGSGFSFDGLDDLLNIIATVRNSVQPDLAILGVLLTKHDSRRNVCQAVFQM
;
A
#
# COMPACT_ATOMS: atom_id res chain seq x y z
N ASN A 1 -5.88 17.90 -13.91
CA ASN A 1 -4.95 16.76 -13.99
C ASN A 1 -4.24 16.65 -12.67
N TYR A 2 -4.42 15.54 -11.95
CA TYR A 2 -3.74 15.27 -10.68
C TYR A 2 -2.37 14.65 -10.92
N LYS A 3 -1.39 15.01 -10.08
CA LYS A 3 -0.11 14.31 -9.97
C LYS A 3 -0.27 13.15 -8.99
N VAL A 4 0.02 11.94 -9.44
CA VAL A 4 -0.16 10.72 -8.65
C VAL A 4 1.19 10.06 -8.37
N LEU A 5 1.43 9.72 -7.12
CA LEU A 5 2.53 8.85 -6.71
C LEU A 5 1.97 7.47 -6.40
N PHE A 6 2.54 6.44 -7.02
CA PHE A 6 2.20 5.05 -6.78
C PHE A 6 3.36 4.34 -6.08
N LEU A 7 3.12 3.74 -4.93
CA LEU A 7 4.09 2.92 -4.22
C LEU A 7 3.69 1.45 -4.32
N ASP A 8 4.52 0.64 -4.96
CA ASP A 8 4.34 -0.82 -5.03
C ASP A 8 4.96 -1.47 -3.79
N CYS A 9 4.12 -1.74 -2.79
CA CYS A 9 4.52 -2.32 -1.51
C CYS A 9 4.43 -3.85 -1.49
N ASP A 10 4.19 -4.50 -2.64
CA ASP A 10 4.17 -5.96 -2.76
C ASP A 10 5.53 -6.49 -3.24
N ALA A 11 6.07 -7.51 -2.56
CA ALA A 11 7.29 -8.20 -2.96
C ALA A 11 7.20 -8.87 -4.35
N GLN A 12 5.98 -9.17 -4.83
CA GLN A 12 5.76 -9.67 -6.19
C GLN A 12 6.00 -8.62 -7.26
N ALA A 13 5.93 -7.33 -6.91
CA ALA A 13 6.18 -6.17 -7.77
C ALA A 13 5.39 -6.21 -9.09
N ASN A 14 4.12 -6.61 -9.03
CA ASN A 14 3.28 -6.73 -10.22
C ASN A 14 2.90 -5.36 -10.79
N ALA A 15 2.59 -4.39 -9.93
CA ALA A 15 2.33 -3.02 -10.35
C ALA A 15 3.57 -2.37 -10.96
N THR A 16 4.75 -2.62 -10.39
CA THR A 16 6.04 -2.18 -10.94
C THR A 16 6.24 -2.69 -12.37
N LYS A 17 6.09 -4.00 -12.60
CA LYS A 17 6.23 -4.61 -13.94
C LYS A 17 5.25 -4.03 -14.96
N LEU A 18 4.03 -3.68 -14.51
CA LEU A 18 2.99 -3.12 -15.37
C LEU A 18 3.25 -1.65 -15.72
N LEU A 19 3.65 -0.84 -14.75
CA LEU A 19 3.70 0.62 -14.87
C LEU A 19 5.03 1.16 -15.37
N GLN A 20 6.17 0.55 -15.00
CA GLN A 20 7.49 1.06 -15.40
C GLN A 20 7.69 1.04 -16.92
N MET A 21 8.42 2.02 -17.43
CA MET A 21 8.78 2.09 -18.85
C MET A 21 9.96 1.17 -19.18
N GLN A 22 11.01 1.23 -18.34
CA GLN A 22 12.23 0.44 -18.47
C GLN A 22 12.73 0.07 -17.08
N PRO A 23 13.49 -1.04 -16.94
CA PRO A 23 14.16 -1.35 -15.69
C PRO A 23 15.13 -0.21 -15.33
N GLU A 24 14.92 0.42 -14.19
CA GLU A 24 15.77 1.48 -13.68
C GLU A 24 16.54 1.01 -12.45
N ALA A 25 17.68 1.66 -12.17
CA ALA A 25 18.52 1.33 -11.01
C ALA A 25 18.14 2.12 -9.75
N ASN A 26 17.15 3.01 -9.81
CA ASN A 26 16.76 3.85 -8.67
C ASN A 26 16.35 3.01 -7.46
N PRO A 27 16.57 3.52 -6.24
CA PRO A 27 16.04 2.90 -5.02
C PRO A 27 14.53 2.67 -5.13
N GLY A 28 14.03 1.64 -4.46
CA GLY A 28 12.60 1.34 -4.38
C GLY A 28 12.05 1.46 -2.96
N VAL A 29 10.86 0.90 -2.73
CA VAL A 29 10.20 0.91 -1.42
C VAL A 29 11.08 0.23 -0.35
N THR A 30 11.83 -0.82 -0.71
CA THR A 30 12.77 -1.49 0.21
C THR A 30 13.80 -0.51 0.77
N GLU A 31 14.47 0.22 -0.10
CA GLU A 31 15.52 1.17 0.28
C GLU A 31 14.92 2.39 1.00
N LEU A 32 13.76 2.85 0.55
CA LEU A 32 13.03 3.95 1.19
C LEU A 32 12.70 3.64 2.65
N ILE A 33 12.33 2.39 2.95
CA ILE A 33 12.03 1.95 4.32
C ILE A 33 13.32 1.76 5.13
N LEU A 34 14.32 1.06 4.57
CA LEU A 34 15.48 0.58 5.34
C LEU A 34 16.61 1.58 5.46
N ASN A 35 16.67 2.59 4.60
CA ASN A 35 17.73 3.60 4.62
C ASN A 35 17.18 4.96 5.09
N PRO A 36 17.58 5.47 6.27
CA PRO A 36 17.12 6.74 6.78
C PRO A 36 17.52 7.93 5.90
N ASP A 37 18.62 7.85 5.16
CA ASP A 37 19.18 8.94 4.36
C ASP A 37 18.52 9.08 2.99
N ILE A 38 17.87 8.03 2.47
CA ILE A 38 17.17 8.07 1.20
C ILE A 38 15.89 8.91 1.31
N LYS A 39 15.75 9.87 0.39
CA LYS A 39 14.56 10.69 0.25
C LYS A 39 13.57 10.06 -0.74
N LEU A 40 12.33 10.51 -0.66
CA LEU A 40 11.27 10.09 -1.58
C LEU A 40 11.66 10.33 -3.04
N ASP A 41 12.21 11.51 -3.33
CA ASP A 41 12.59 11.93 -4.69
C ASP A 41 13.67 11.04 -5.31
N ASP A 42 14.58 10.48 -4.50
CA ASP A 42 15.63 9.57 -4.97
C ASP A 42 15.05 8.25 -5.53
N CYS A 43 13.80 7.92 -5.12
CA CYS A 43 13.12 6.67 -5.47
C CYS A 43 12.16 6.81 -6.66
N LEU A 44 11.94 8.03 -7.17
CA LEU A 44 10.95 8.28 -8.20
C LEU A 44 11.37 7.66 -9.53
N THR A 45 10.43 6.94 -10.13
CA THR A 45 10.56 6.30 -11.45
C THR A 45 9.41 6.79 -12.34
N ALA A 46 9.73 7.20 -13.57
CA ALA A 46 8.73 7.56 -14.57
C ALA A 46 7.91 6.33 -14.99
N THR A 47 6.63 6.55 -15.28
CA THR A 47 5.73 5.49 -15.74
C THR A 47 5.22 5.72 -17.17
N LYS A 48 4.55 4.71 -17.72
CA LYS A 48 3.86 4.79 -19.01
C LYS A 48 2.64 5.72 -18.98
N LEU A 49 2.17 6.08 -17.78
CA LEU A 49 0.98 6.92 -17.60
C LEU A 49 1.42 8.38 -17.36
N PRO A 50 0.83 9.35 -18.03
CA PRO A 50 1.14 10.76 -17.79
C PRO A 50 0.74 11.14 -16.35
N ASN A 51 1.55 11.98 -15.71
CA ASN A 51 1.34 12.48 -14.34
C ASN A 51 1.35 11.39 -13.24
N VAL A 52 1.79 10.17 -13.54
CA VAL A 52 1.96 9.10 -12.56
C VAL A 52 3.44 8.79 -12.39
N SER A 53 3.95 8.98 -11.18
CA SER A 53 5.28 8.51 -10.76
C SER A 53 5.16 7.24 -9.94
N LEU A 54 6.19 6.42 -9.97
CA LEU A 54 6.23 5.12 -9.29
C LEU A 54 7.42 5.06 -8.33
N ILE A 55 7.21 4.53 -7.14
CA ILE A 55 8.28 3.96 -6.31
C ILE A 55 8.15 2.44 -6.39
N ARG A 56 9.18 1.79 -6.90
CA ARG A 56 9.15 0.39 -7.30
C ARG A 56 9.17 -0.56 -6.11
N GLY A 57 8.35 -1.61 -6.19
CA GLY A 57 8.49 -2.80 -5.37
C GLY A 57 9.59 -3.73 -5.89
N ASN A 58 10.08 -4.61 -5.03
CA ASN A 58 10.99 -5.69 -5.41
C ASN A 58 10.93 -6.84 -4.39
N ILE A 59 11.47 -8.00 -4.77
CA ILE A 59 11.43 -9.22 -3.95
C ILE A 59 12.08 -9.04 -2.56
N ARG A 60 13.01 -8.09 -2.39
CA ARG A 60 13.66 -7.82 -1.09
C ARG A 60 12.69 -7.28 -0.05
N LEU A 61 11.51 -6.75 -0.45
CA LEU A 61 10.44 -6.37 0.48
C LEU A 61 10.04 -7.52 1.42
N ALA A 62 10.12 -8.77 0.96
CA ALA A 62 9.84 -9.93 1.80
C ALA A 62 10.75 -10.03 3.05
N SER A 63 11.95 -9.46 3.00
CA SER A 63 12.89 -9.45 4.13
C SER A 63 12.80 -8.21 5.02
N VAL A 64 12.09 -7.18 4.57
CA VAL A 64 11.98 -5.88 5.28
C VAL A 64 11.33 -6.04 6.65
N GLU A 65 10.34 -6.93 6.78
CA GLU A 65 9.65 -7.17 8.04
C GLU A 65 10.59 -7.60 9.18
N ASN A 66 11.55 -8.47 8.88
CA ASN A 66 12.52 -8.93 9.88
C ASN A 66 13.38 -7.76 10.39
N ARG A 67 13.73 -6.84 9.49
CA ARG A 67 14.50 -5.64 9.85
C ARG A 67 13.66 -4.64 10.66
N LEU A 68 12.41 -4.45 10.30
CA LEU A 68 11.49 -3.56 11.03
C LEU A 68 11.19 -4.04 12.45
N ARG A 69 11.37 -5.34 12.73
CA ARG A 69 11.20 -5.91 14.08
C ARG A 69 12.37 -5.69 15.01
N GLU A 70 13.46 -5.05 14.56
CA GLU A 70 14.60 -4.71 15.41
C GLU A 70 14.35 -3.40 16.18
N PRO A 71 14.00 -3.43 17.47
CA PRO A 71 13.60 -2.23 18.21
C PRO A 71 14.69 -1.17 18.33
N SER A 72 15.97 -1.59 18.28
CA SER A 72 17.12 -0.69 18.31
C SER A 72 17.23 0.19 17.06
N LEU A 73 16.73 -0.27 15.92
CA LEU A 73 16.73 0.46 14.66
C LEU A 73 15.40 1.14 14.39
N TYR A 74 14.30 0.50 14.77
CA TYR A 74 12.94 0.96 14.48
C TYR A 74 12.08 0.94 15.75
N PRO A 75 12.16 1.99 16.60
CA PRO A 75 11.34 2.09 17.81
C PRO A 75 9.84 2.10 17.51
N ILE A 76 9.46 2.65 16.36
CA ILE A 76 8.08 2.68 15.85
C ILE A 76 8.06 2.04 14.45
N PRO A 77 8.01 0.71 14.36
CA PRO A 77 8.18 -0.01 13.09
C PRO A 77 7.05 0.26 12.07
N ILE A 78 5.87 0.69 12.51
CA ILE A 78 4.70 0.98 11.66
C ILE A 78 4.63 2.45 11.19
N GLY A 79 5.57 3.31 11.57
CA GLY A 79 5.55 4.74 11.24
C GLY A 79 6.59 5.17 10.20
N VAL A 80 7.40 4.25 9.69
CA VAL A 80 8.56 4.58 8.85
C VAL A 80 8.15 5.23 7.54
N LEU A 81 7.23 4.64 6.79
CA LEU A 81 6.73 5.22 5.54
C LEU A 81 6.00 6.55 5.74
N LYS A 82 5.24 6.69 6.84
CA LYS A 82 4.57 7.95 7.17
C LYS A 82 5.59 9.10 7.28
N GLY A 83 6.71 8.88 7.94
CA GLY A 83 7.77 9.86 8.08
C GLY A 83 8.43 10.26 6.76
N LYS A 84 8.49 9.34 5.79
CA LYS A 84 9.07 9.56 4.47
C LYS A 84 8.11 10.24 3.49
N VAL A 85 6.86 9.83 3.47
CA VAL A 85 5.89 10.25 2.45
C VAL A 85 5.21 11.57 2.80
N ARG A 86 4.87 11.82 4.06
CA ARG A 86 4.09 13.02 4.44
C ARG A 86 4.88 14.33 4.49
N LYS A 87 6.19 14.27 4.52
CA LYS A 87 6.99 15.49 4.78
C LYS A 87 7.24 16.36 3.55
N GLU A 88 7.29 15.79 2.36
CA GLU A 88 7.82 16.48 1.17
C GLU A 88 7.22 15.92 -0.13
N THR A 89 5.89 15.92 -0.30
CA THR A 89 5.34 15.43 -1.57
C THR A 89 4.57 16.51 -2.31
N ASP A 90 4.99 16.79 -3.55
CA ASP A 90 4.28 17.63 -4.52
C ASP A 90 3.18 16.87 -5.27
N PHE A 91 2.79 15.69 -4.77
CA PHE A 91 1.74 14.86 -5.37
C PHE A 91 0.38 15.16 -4.74
N ASP A 92 -0.65 15.24 -5.59
CA ASP A 92 -2.04 15.44 -5.16
C ASP A 92 -2.62 14.16 -4.54
N ILE A 93 -2.19 13.00 -5.02
CA ILE A 93 -2.67 11.69 -4.58
C ILE A 93 -1.47 10.74 -4.41
N VAL A 94 -1.45 10.01 -3.31
CA VAL A 94 -0.49 8.91 -3.08
C VAL A 94 -1.26 7.61 -2.94
N LEU A 95 -0.93 6.62 -3.76
CA LEU A 95 -1.54 5.29 -3.76
C LEU A 95 -0.52 4.25 -3.28
N PHE A 96 -0.90 3.46 -2.30
CA PHE A 96 -0.13 2.32 -1.82
C PHE A 96 -0.78 1.03 -2.29
N ASP A 97 -0.08 0.25 -3.11
CA ASP A 97 -0.47 -1.11 -3.48
C ASP A 97 0.15 -2.09 -2.49
N THR A 98 -0.68 -2.73 -1.68
CA THR A 98 -0.22 -3.57 -0.57
C THR A 98 -0.43 -5.05 -0.87
N PRO A 99 0.44 -5.94 -0.33
CA PRO A 99 0.20 -7.37 -0.42
C PRO A 99 -1.09 -7.75 0.32
N PRO A 100 -1.69 -8.91 -0.01
CA PRO A 100 -2.90 -9.39 0.68
C PRO A 100 -2.67 -9.80 2.14
N SER A 101 -1.43 -9.80 2.60
CA SER A 101 -1.07 -10.12 3.98
C SER A 101 -1.17 -8.89 4.89
N LEU A 102 -1.60 -9.12 6.13
CA LEU A 102 -1.67 -8.09 7.17
C LEU A 102 -0.31 -7.89 7.86
N SER A 103 0.68 -7.53 7.08
CA SER A 103 2.08 -7.45 7.43
C SER A 103 2.50 -6.08 7.98
N LEU A 104 3.73 -5.96 8.52
CA LEU A 104 4.29 -4.65 8.93
C LEU A 104 4.39 -3.67 7.75
N ILE A 105 4.56 -4.16 6.52
CA ILE A 105 4.55 -3.32 5.32
C ILE A 105 3.16 -2.76 5.08
N THR A 106 2.11 -3.59 5.17
CA THR A 106 0.72 -3.14 5.08
C THR A 106 0.39 -2.13 6.18
N MET A 107 0.83 -2.38 7.42
CA MET A 107 0.65 -1.42 8.52
C MET A 107 1.38 -0.09 8.27
N ASN A 108 2.55 -0.10 7.65
CA ASN A 108 3.27 1.11 7.26
C ASN A 108 2.52 1.91 6.17
N ALA A 109 1.96 1.22 5.19
CA ALA A 109 1.14 1.85 4.16
C ALA A 109 -0.13 2.50 4.77
N LEU A 110 -0.84 1.78 5.66
CA LEU A 110 -1.99 2.30 6.39
C LEU A 110 -1.63 3.51 7.26
N ALA A 111 -0.50 3.46 7.97
CA ALA A 111 -0.02 4.55 8.80
C ALA A 111 0.30 5.83 8.01
N ALA A 112 0.71 5.68 6.74
CA ALA A 112 1.00 6.78 5.85
C ALA A 112 -0.24 7.30 5.08
N SER A 113 -1.37 6.59 5.14
CA SER A 113 -2.59 6.88 4.39
C SER A 113 -3.58 7.72 5.19
N ASP A 114 -4.44 8.46 4.48
CA ASP A 114 -5.62 9.13 5.03
C ASP A 114 -6.87 8.25 4.87
N PHE A 115 -6.90 7.46 3.78
CA PHE A 115 -8.05 6.64 3.42
C PHE A 115 -7.64 5.21 3.05
N VAL A 116 -8.55 4.27 3.32
CA VAL A 116 -8.44 2.87 2.90
C VAL A 116 -9.57 2.52 1.95
N ILE A 117 -9.25 1.95 0.79
CA ILE A 117 -10.20 1.28 -0.08
C ILE A 117 -10.00 -0.22 0.10
N VAL A 118 -11.08 -0.95 0.40
CA VAL A 118 -11.05 -2.40 0.59
C VAL A 118 -11.51 -3.10 -0.69
N PRO A 119 -10.60 -3.69 -1.49
CA PRO A 119 -11.01 -4.42 -2.68
C PRO A 119 -11.60 -5.78 -2.30
N MET A 120 -12.74 -6.12 -2.87
CA MET A 120 -13.44 -7.39 -2.62
C MET A 120 -13.88 -8.01 -3.95
N GLU A 121 -13.61 -9.31 -4.13
CA GLU A 121 -14.06 -10.02 -5.32
C GLU A 121 -15.52 -10.45 -5.16
N SER A 122 -16.39 -10.04 -6.08
CA SER A 122 -17.84 -10.32 -6.01
C SER A 122 -18.21 -11.80 -6.18
N GLY A 123 -17.27 -12.68 -6.48
CA GLY A 123 -17.50 -14.11 -6.70
C GLY A 123 -16.79 -15.04 -5.71
N SER A 124 -15.94 -14.51 -4.84
CA SER A 124 -15.37 -15.29 -3.73
C SER A 124 -16.33 -15.23 -2.56
N GLY A 125 -16.67 -16.39 -1.98
CA GLY A 125 -17.40 -16.41 -0.72
C GLY A 125 -16.66 -15.53 0.29
N PHE A 126 -17.33 -14.51 0.80
CA PHE A 126 -16.77 -13.61 1.79
C PHE A 126 -16.26 -14.41 2.99
N SER A 127 -14.98 -14.43 3.23
CA SER A 127 -14.48 -14.79 4.54
C SER A 127 -14.60 -13.54 5.42
N PHE A 128 -15.62 -13.47 6.24
CA PHE A 128 -15.79 -12.43 7.27
C PHE A 128 -14.53 -12.34 8.15
N ASP A 129 -13.84 -13.45 8.38
CA ASP A 129 -12.61 -13.53 9.15
C ASP A 129 -11.53 -12.58 8.63
N GLY A 130 -11.30 -12.49 7.32
CA GLY A 130 -10.31 -11.59 6.75
C GLY A 130 -10.67 -10.10 6.88
N LEU A 131 -11.97 -9.78 6.92
CA LEU A 131 -12.43 -8.40 7.13
C LEU A 131 -12.23 -7.97 8.59
N ASP A 132 -12.55 -8.84 9.53
CA ASP A 132 -12.36 -8.57 10.97
C ASP A 132 -10.87 -8.35 11.30
N ASP A 133 -9.98 -9.16 10.74
CA ASP A 133 -8.54 -8.98 10.90
C ASP A 133 -8.06 -7.64 10.32
N LEU A 134 -8.56 -7.24 9.15
CA LEU A 134 -8.25 -5.93 8.57
C LEU A 134 -8.76 -4.79 9.46
N LEU A 135 -9.98 -4.86 9.97
CA LEU A 135 -10.55 -3.86 10.87
C LEU A 135 -9.75 -3.73 12.17
N ASN A 136 -9.29 -4.85 12.74
CA ASN A 136 -8.43 -4.86 13.92
C ASN A 136 -7.08 -4.17 13.66
N ILE A 137 -6.48 -4.39 12.49
CA ILE A 137 -5.23 -3.70 12.11
C ILE A 137 -5.47 -2.21 11.88
N ILE A 138 -6.54 -1.82 11.21
CA ILE A 138 -6.91 -0.40 11.05
C ILE A 138 -7.09 0.26 12.43
N ALA A 139 -7.77 -0.41 13.37
CA ALA A 139 -7.92 0.09 14.73
C ALA A 139 -6.56 0.23 15.45
N THR A 140 -5.67 -0.73 15.29
CA THR A 140 -4.30 -0.67 15.84
C THR A 140 -3.52 0.51 15.29
N VAL A 141 -3.55 0.74 13.99
CA VAL A 141 -2.87 1.87 13.33
C VAL A 141 -3.46 3.20 13.79
N ARG A 142 -4.79 3.31 13.89
CA ARG A 142 -5.47 4.50 14.41
C ARG A 142 -5.02 4.84 15.84
N ASN A 143 -4.99 3.85 16.70
CA ASN A 143 -4.67 4.05 18.12
C ASN A 143 -3.19 4.36 18.36
N SER A 144 -2.32 4.04 17.42
CA SER A 144 -0.87 4.20 17.62
C SER A 144 -0.26 5.36 16.85
N VAL A 145 -0.53 5.50 15.54
CA VAL A 145 0.23 6.43 14.69
C VAL A 145 -0.61 7.27 13.72
N GLN A 146 -1.86 6.86 13.38
CA GLN A 146 -2.69 7.57 12.39
C GLN A 146 -4.16 7.63 12.82
N PRO A 147 -4.51 8.55 13.76
CA PRO A 147 -5.88 8.65 14.30
C PRO A 147 -6.95 8.94 13.25
N ASP A 148 -6.58 9.69 12.21
CA ASP A 148 -7.50 10.18 11.18
C ASP A 148 -7.70 9.19 10.01
N LEU A 149 -7.06 8.01 10.05
CA LEU A 149 -7.23 6.99 9.01
C LEU A 149 -8.70 6.59 8.89
N ALA A 150 -9.29 6.74 7.73
CA ALA A 150 -10.70 6.42 7.47
C ALA A 150 -10.86 5.36 6.39
N ILE A 151 -11.91 4.53 6.50
CA ILE A 151 -12.31 3.63 5.41
C ILE A 151 -13.14 4.45 4.42
N LEU A 152 -12.64 4.63 3.19
CA LEU A 152 -13.33 5.33 2.13
C LEU A 152 -14.50 4.52 1.58
N GLY A 153 -14.33 3.20 1.50
CA GLY A 153 -15.36 2.28 1.05
C GLY A 153 -14.81 0.92 0.61
N VAL A 154 -15.73 0.09 0.14
CA VAL A 154 -15.46 -1.23 -0.44
C VAL A 154 -15.54 -1.13 -1.96
N LEU A 155 -14.52 -1.61 -2.66
CA LEU A 155 -14.49 -1.67 -4.11
C LEU A 155 -14.74 -3.11 -4.58
N LEU A 156 -15.91 -3.36 -5.16
CA LEU A 156 -16.20 -4.66 -5.75
C LEU A 156 -15.41 -4.85 -7.05
N THR A 157 -14.62 -5.90 -7.10
CA THR A 157 -13.81 -6.29 -8.25
C THR A 157 -14.30 -7.59 -8.87
N LYS A 158 -13.90 -7.87 -10.12
CA LYS A 158 -14.26 -9.09 -10.86
C LYS A 158 -15.75 -9.38 -10.88
N HIS A 159 -16.57 -8.33 -10.91
CA HIS A 159 -18.02 -8.46 -10.94
C HIS A 159 -18.50 -9.01 -12.28
N ASP A 160 -19.23 -10.13 -12.24
CA ASP A 160 -19.96 -10.68 -13.40
C ASP A 160 -21.47 -10.74 -13.08
N SER A 161 -22.21 -9.82 -13.66
CA SER A 161 -23.67 -9.70 -13.44
C SER A 161 -24.47 -10.93 -13.84
N ARG A 162 -23.89 -11.87 -14.62
CA ARG A 162 -24.52 -13.13 -15.01
C ARG A 162 -24.44 -14.20 -13.93
N ARG A 163 -23.61 -14.03 -12.91
CA ARG A 163 -23.42 -15.00 -11.82
C ARG A 163 -24.34 -14.65 -10.65
N ASN A 164 -25.17 -15.59 -10.22
CA ASN A 164 -26.13 -15.41 -9.11
C ASN A 164 -25.44 -14.95 -7.80
N VAL A 165 -24.23 -15.46 -7.52
CA VAL A 165 -23.44 -15.08 -6.33
C VAL A 165 -23.06 -13.59 -6.38
N CYS A 166 -22.76 -13.06 -7.57
CA CYS A 166 -22.42 -11.65 -7.74
C CYS A 166 -23.65 -10.73 -7.55
N GLN A 167 -24.85 -11.20 -7.92
CA GLN A 167 -26.09 -10.45 -7.72
C GLN A 167 -26.48 -10.35 -6.23
N ALA A 168 -26.26 -11.41 -5.46
CA ALA A 168 -26.57 -11.42 -4.03
C ALA A 168 -25.72 -10.39 -3.22
N VAL A 169 -24.46 -10.19 -3.61
CA VAL A 169 -23.55 -9.22 -2.95
C VAL A 169 -23.96 -7.76 -3.21
N PHE A 170 -24.66 -7.49 -4.33
CA PHE A 170 -25.13 -6.14 -4.67
C PHE A 170 -26.41 -5.72 -3.91
N GLN A 171 -27.09 -6.67 -3.26
CA GLN A 171 -28.33 -6.44 -2.53
C GLN A 171 -28.15 -6.35 -1.01
N MET A 172 -26.92 -6.51 -0.52
CA MET A 172 -26.52 -6.32 0.88
C MET A 172 -26.02 -4.89 1.13
#